data_eeffcffc52a61047736e0c455be846d0
#
_entry.id   eeffcffc52a61047736e0c455be846d0
#
_cell.length_a   1.000
_cell.length_b   1.000
_cell.length_c   1.000
_cell.angle_alpha   90.00
_cell.angle_beta   90.00
_cell.angle_gamma   90.00
#
_symmetry.space_group_name_H-M   'P 1'
#
loop_
_entity.id
_entity.type
_entity.pdbx_description
1 polymer ?
#
loop_
_entity_poly.entity_id
_entity_poly.type
_entity_poly.pdbx_seq_one_letter_code
_entity_poly.pdbx_strand_id
1 'polypeptide(L)'
;NMDAWRAAVKPNTKAFFGEGISNPLGAVLDLEAIAQVAHEAGVPWIVDNTIATPYVTRPFDYGVDIITHSATKFLSGHGNAMVGAIVDSGNFDFAKNPEKFPGFNEPDPSYNNLVYAKTLGVGGDFGANLAYIFKARLQLLRDFGSSVSPFNAWLLAQGLETLNLRMDRHLLNAQALAEWLEKQPEVAHVSY
;
A
#
# COMPACT_ATOMS: atom_id res chain seq x y z
N ASN A 1 -10.78 11.30 -12.02
CA ASN A 1 -10.46 11.81 -13.35
C ASN A 1 -8.97 11.57 -13.66
N MET A 2 -8.67 10.69 -14.64
CA MET A 2 -7.29 10.30 -15.00
C MET A 2 -6.48 11.45 -15.60
N ASP A 3 -7.12 12.39 -16.28
CA ASP A 3 -6.42 13.57 -16.83
C ASP A 3 -5.85 14.45 -15.71
N ALA A 4 -6.54 14.54 -14.57
CA ALA A 4 -6.03 15.28 -13.43
C ALA A 4 -4.78 14.58 -12.82
N TRP A 5 -4.74 13.24 -12.81
CA TRP A 5 -3.55 12.50 -12.38
C TRP A 5 -2.38 12.74 -13.34
N ARG A 6 -2.60 12.67 -14.66
CA ARG A 6 -1.56 12.97 -15.66
C ARG A 6 -1.05 14.39 -15.55
N ALA A 7 -1.96 15.37 -15.40
CA ALA A 7 -1.59 16.80 -15.29
C ALA A 7 -0.81 17.12 -14.00
N ALA A 8 -0.97 16.32 -12.94
CA ALA A 8 -0.25 16.49 -11.68
C ALA A 8 1.20 15.97 -11.73
N VAL A 9 1.57 15.18 -12.74
CA VAL A 9 2.93 14.64 -12.88
C VAL A 9 3.92 15.76 -13.15
N LYS A 10 5.02 15.76 -12.40
CA LYS A 10 6.12 16.73 -12.52
C LYS A 10 7.45 15.97 -12.70
N PRO A 11 8.53 16.62 -13.17
CA PRO A 11 9.84 15.98 -13.28
C PRO A 11 10.36 15.38 -11.97
N ASN A 12 9.99 15.93 -10.83
CA ASN A 12 10.35 15.46 -9.49
C ASN A 12 9.33 14.49 -8.85
N THR A 13 8.28 14.07 -9.56
CA THR A 13 7.36 13.04 -9.08
C THR A 13 8.11 11.71 -8.92
N LYS A 14 8.04 11.10 -7.71
CA LYS A 14 8.74 9.87 -7.35
C LYS A 14 7.83 8.67 -7.13
N ALA A 15 6.57 8.90 -6.83
CA ALA A 15 5.56 7.87 -6.62
C ALA A 15 4.16 8.48 -6.75
N PHE A 16 3.18 7.65 -7.02
CA PHE A 16 1.79 7.95 -6.72
C PHE A 16 1.44 7.29 -5.39
N PHE A 17 0.60 7.96 -4.60
CA PHE A 17 0.09 7.44 -3.34
C PHE A 17 -1.39 7.77 -3.19
N GLY A 18 -2.19 6.81 -2.74
CA GLY A 18 -3.60 7.02 -2.44
C GLY A 18 -4.19 5.90 -1.59
N GLU A 19 -5.37 6.16 -1.04
CA GLU A 19 -6.16 5.15 -0.33
C GLU A 19 -7.10 4.46 -1.30
N GLY A 20 -7.11 3.12 -1.34
CA GLY A 20 -8.00 2.35 -2.21
C GLY A 20 -9.48 2.67 -1.95
N ILE A 21 -9.85 2.80 -0.68
CA ILE A 21 -11.12 3.37 -0.20
C ILE A 21 -10.75 4.50 0.75
N SER A 22 -11.14 5.72 0.42
CA SER A 22 -10.71 6.90 1.17
C SER A 22 -11.48 7.10 2.49
N ASN A 23 -10.80 7.59 3.51
CA ASN A 23 -11.38 8.04 4.76
C ASN A 23 -11.28 9.59 4.85
N PRO A 24 -12.39 10.34 5.06
CA PRO A 24 -13.72 9.87 5.48
C PRO A 24 -14.74 9.71 4.37
N LEU A 25 -14.40 10.01 3.12
CA LEU A 25 -15.40 10.15 2.04
C LEU A 25 -15.94 8.82 1.49
N GLY A 26 -15.30 7.70 1.78
CA GLY A 26 -15.68 6.40 1.19
C GLY A 26 -15.49 6.31 -0.33
N ALA A 27 -14.75 7.25 -0.93
CA ALA A 27 -14.51 7.23 -2.36
C ALA A 27 -13.60 6.06 -2.73
N VAL A 28 -13.98 5.31 -3.75
CA VAL A 28 -13.23 4.16 -4.27
C VAL A 28 -12.39 4.61 -5.46
N LEU A 29 -11.08 4.31 -5.43
CA LEU A 29 -10.17 4.62 -6.54
C LEU A 29 -10.20 3.54 -7.62
N ASP A 30 -10.13 3.96 -8.87
CA ASP A 30 -9.86 3.09 -10.02
C ASP A 30 -8.35 2.74 -10.02
N LEU A 31 -8.02 1.63 -9.34
CA LEU A 31 -6.64 1.24 -9.10
C LEU A 31 -5.89 0.94 -10.39
N GLU A 32 -6.54 0.26 -11.35
CA GLU A 32 -5.93 -0.14 -12.63
C GLU A 32 -5.64 1.08 -13.51
N ALA A 33 -6.61 1.99 -13.65
CA ALA A 33 -6.41 3.19 -14.45
C ALA A 33 -5.33 4.11 -13.86
N ILE A 34 -5.23 4.20 -12.52
CA ILE A 34 -4.17 4.98 -11.87
C ILE A 34 -2.81 4.28 -12.02
N ALA A 35 -2.75 2.95 -11.91
CA ALA A 35 -1.52 2.18 -12.14
C ALA A 35 -0.94 2.46 -13.54
N GLN A 36 -1.78 2.46 -14.58
CA GLN A 36 -1.36 2.80 -15.93
C GLN A 36 -0.71 4.19 -16.00
N VAL A 37 -1.34 5.21 -15.41
CA VAL A 37 -0.79 6.58 -15.40
C VAL A 37 0.53 6.67 -14.61
N ALA A 38 0.63 5.98 -13.49
CA ALA A 38 1.86 5.93 -12.70
C ALA A 38 3.01 5.28 -13.47
N HIS A 39 2.74 4.15 -14.14
CA HIS A 39 3.73 3.45 -14.95
C HIS A 39 4.12 4.23 -16.22
N GLU A 40 3.18 4.92 -16.88
CA GLU A 40 3.47 5.88 -17.96
C GLU A 40 4.44 6.99 -17.49
N ALA A 41 4.27 7.45 -16.24
CA ALA A 41 5.16 8.43 -15.62
C ALA A 41 6.49 7.82 -15.11
N GLY A 42 6.66 6.50 -15.17
CA GLY A 42 7.85 5.78 -14.70
C GLY A 42 8.02 5.84 -13.19
N VAL A 43 6.93 5.81 -12.43
CA VAL A 43 6.93 5.83 -10.96
C VAL A 43 6.05 4.72 -10.40
N PRO A 44 6.34 4.20 -9.17
CA PRO A 44 5.51 3.19 -8.55
C PRO A 44 4.17 3.76 -8.09
N TRP A 45 3.13 2.92 -8.13
CA TRP A 45 1.83 3.16 -7.52
C TRP A 45 1.76 2.51 -6.14
N ILE A 46 1.56 3.31 -5.11
CA ILE A 46 1.51 2.89 -3.71
C ILE A 46 0.08 3.09 -3.20
N VAL A 47 -0.52 2.04 -2.67
CA VAL A 47 -1.90 2.08 -2.17
C VAL A 47 -1.97 1.76 -0.69
N ASP A 48 -2.62 2.62 0.07
CA ASP A 48 -3.09 2.26 1.40
C ASP A 48 -4.39 1.44 1.28
N ASN A 49 -4.30 0.16 1.62
CA ASN A 49 -5.41 -0.79 1.54
C ASN A 49 -5.99 -1.12 2.93
N THR A 50 -5.88 -0.19 3.87
CA THR A 50 -6.28 -0.39 5.27
C THR A 50 -7.76 -0.74 5.41
N ILE A 51 -8.65 -0.03 4.70
CA ILE A 51 -10.11 -0.22 4.84
C ILE A 51 -10.56 -1.52 4.19
N ALA A 52 -10.18 -1.76 2.94
CA ALA A 52 -10.57 -2.95 2.21
C ALA A 52 -9.94 -4.23 2.77
N THR A 53 -8.72 -4.16 3.29
CA THR A 53 -7.89 -5.31 3.66
C THR A 53 -7.60 -6.23 2.46
N PRO A 54 -6.64 -7.16 2.53
CA PRO A 54 -6.38 -8.10 1.43
C PRO A 54 -7.52 -9.12 1.25
N TYR A 55 -8.47 -9.17 2.17
CA TYR A 55 -9.65 -10.03 2.05
C TYR A 55 -10.66 -9.49 1.02
N VAL A 56 -10.93 -8.17 1.05
CA VAL A 56 -11.90 -7.54 0.14
C VAL A 56 -11.27 -7.16 -1.19
N THR A 57 -10.05 -6.59 -1.15
CA THR A 57 -9.36 -6.16 -2.37
C THR A 57 -7.89 -6.51 -2.30
N ARG A 58 -7.37 -7.10 -3.38
CA ARG A 58 -5.94 -7.36 -3.57
C ARG A 58 -5.41 -6.41 -4.64
N PRO A 59 -4.87 -5.25 -4.25
CA PRO A 59 -4.48 -4.21 -5.20
C PRO A 59 -3.42 -4.64 -6.23
N PHE A 60 -2.61 -5.65 -5.93
CA PHE A 60 -1.64 -6.21 -6.89
C PHE A 60 -2.30 -6.78 -8.14
N ASP A 61 -3.53 -7.29 -8.05
CA ASP A 61 -4.30 -7.79 -9.18
C ASP A 61 -4.68 -6.66 -10.17
N TYR A 62 -4.53 -5.39 -9.75
CA TYR A 62 -4.82 -4.17 -10.50
C TYR A 62 -3.57 -3.33 -10.83
N GLY A 63 -2.39 -3.94 -10.79
CA GLY A 63 -1.14 -3.28 -11.17
C GLY A 63 -0.53 -2.35 -10.12
N VAL A 64 -0.99 -2.39 -8.88
CA VAL A 64 -0.35 -1.67 -7.77
C VAL A 64 1.00 -2.30 -7.46
N ASP A 65 2.02 -1.48 -7.19
CA ASP A 65 3.38 -1.95 -6.94
C ASP A 65 3.65 -2.20 -5.46
N ILE A 66 3.16 -1.32 -4.61
CA ILE A 66 3.41 -1.36 -3.16
C ILE A 66 2.10 -1.13 -2.43
N ILE A 67 1.85 -1.93 -1.40
CA ILE A 67 0.68 -1.80 -0.54
C ILE A 67 1.13 -1.44 0.87
N THR A 68 0.44 -0.48 1.48
CA THR A 68 0.56 -0.18 2.91
C THR A 68 -0.71 -0.54 3.65
N HIS A 69 -0.58 -0.88 4.91
CA HIS A 69 -1.70 -1.10 5.82
C HIS A 69 -1.42 -0.45 7.17
N SER A 70 -2.36 0.33 7.67
CA SER A 70 -2.49 0.49 9.11
C SER A 70 -3.09 -0.80 9.68
N ALA A 71 -2.23 -1.78 9.96
CA ALA A 71 -2.66 -3.08 10.49
C ALA A 71 -3.31 -2.97 11.89
N THR A 72 -3.16 -1.81 12.54
CA THR A 72 -3.89 -1.39 13.74
C THR A 72 -5.41 -1.48 13.58
N LYS A 73 -5.94 -1.30 12.35
CA LYS A 73 -7.39 -1.23 12.06
C LYS A 73 -7.98 -2.62 11.86
N PHE A 74 -8.56 -2.89 10.70
CA PHE A 74 -9.29 -4.15 10.44
C PHE A 74 -8.42 -5.41 10.50
N LEU A 75 -7.13 -5.34 10.16
CA LEU A 75 -6.26 -6.52 10.23
C LEU A 75 -6.13 -7.03 11.67
N SER A 76 -5.80 -6.17 12.62
CA SER A 76 -5.84 -6.51 14.06
C SER A 76 -7.27 -6.67 14.59
N GLY A 77 -8.16 -5.75 14.21
CA GLY A 77 -9.60 -5.82 14.48
C GLY A 77 -10.04 -5.46 15.89
N HIS A 78 -9.13 -5.20 16.82
CA HIS A 78 -9.43 -5.05 18.25
C HIS A 78 -9.00 -3.69 18.84
N GLY A 79 -8.26 -2.87 18.09
CA GLY A 79 -7.78 -1.56 18.55
C GLY A 79 -6.78 -1.63 19.73
N ASN A 80 -6.15 -2.78 19.95
CA ASN A 80 -5.29 -3.07 21.08
C ASN A 80 -3.80 -3.14 20.73
N ALA A 81 -3.43 -2.99 19.44
CA ALA A 81 -2.06 -3.02 18.97
C ALA A 81 -1.85 -1.99 17.86
N MET A 82 -0.76 -1.24 17.92
CA MET A 82 -0.33 -0.37 16.82
C MET A 82 0.66 -1.13 15.95
N VAL A 83 0.29 -1.37 14.69
CA VAL A 83 1.10 -2.10 13.72
C VAL A 83 0.93 -1.48 12.33
N GLY A 84 2.04 -1.32 11.61
CA GLY A 84 2.06 -1.02 10.18
C GLY A 84 2.56 -2.22 9.39
N ALA A 85 2.12 -2.36 8.15
CA ALA A 85 2.65 -3.33 7.22
C ALA A 85 2.90 -2.68 5.85
N ILE A 86 4.01 -3.06 5.22
CA ILE A 86 4.35 -2.71 3.84
C ILE A 86 4.54 -4.02 3.09
N VAL A 87 3.88 -4.13 1.95
CA VAL A 87 3.97 -5.28 1.05
C VAL A 87 4.42 -4.80 -0.31
N ASP A 88 5.49 -5.39 -0.82
CA ASP A 88 6.07 -5.06 -2.13
C ASP A 88 5.71 -6.18 -3.10
N SER A 89 5.18 -5.82 -4.28
CA SER A 89 4.90 -6.80 -5.35
C SER A 89 6.17 -7.37 -5.97
N GLY A 90 7.28 -6.64 -5.90
CA GLY A 90 8.51 -6.95 -6.63
C GLY A 90 8.43 -6.65 -8.13
N ASN A 91 7.35 -6.02 -8.62
CA ASN A 91 7.18 -5.80 -10.06
C ASN A 91 7.81 -4.49 -10.55
N PHE A 92 7.93 -3.47 -9.69
CA PHE A 92 8.47 -2.18 -10.10
C PHE A 92 10.01 -2.22 -10.17
N ASP A 93 10.55 -1.94 -11.36
CA ASP A 93 11.99 -1.93 -11.60
C ASP A 93 12.57 -0.52 -11.40
N PHE A 94 13.16 -0.27 -10.24
CA PHE A 94 13.82 0.99 -9.91
C PHE A 94 15.08 1.27 -10.75
N ALA A 95 15.65 0.26 -11.44
CA ALA A 95 16.82 0.45 -12.30
C ALA A 95 16.48 1.11 -13.64
N LYS A 96 15.21 1.08 -14.07
CA LYS A 96 14.81 1.68 -15.35
C LYS A 96 14.92 3.19 -15.42
N ASN A 97 14.84 3.88 -14.28
CA ASN A 97 14.93 5.33 -14.19
C ASN A 97 15.92 5.74 -13.09
N PRO A 98 17.23 5.50 -13.26
CA PRO A 98 18.22 5.70 -12.20
C PRO A 98 18.32 7.15 -11.73
N GLU A 99 18.18 8.13 -12.62
CA GLU A 99 18.16 9.55 -12.29
C GLU A 99 16.91 9.95 -11.45
N LYS A 100 15.81 9.24 -11.62
CA LYS A 100 14.60 9.43 -10.83
C LYS A 100 14.74 8.78 -9.44
N PHE A 101 15.47 7.67 -9.34
CA PHE A 101 15.64 6.88 -8.13
C PHE A 101 17.13 6.71 -7.74
N PRO A 102 17.90 7.80 -7.52
CA PRO A 102 19.33 7.69 -7.19
C PRO A 102 19.56 6.86 -5.94
N GLY A 103 18.72 6.96 -4.91
CA GLY A 103 18.85 6.17 -3.69
C GLY A 103 18.75 4.65 -3.85
N PHE A 104 18.31 4.15 -5.01
CA PHE A 104 18.34 2.72 -5.35
C PHE A 104 19.50 2.36 -6.27
N ASN A 105 20.04 3.34 -7.01
CA ASN A 105 20.99 3.12 -8.10
C ASN A 105 22.41 3.60 -7.77
N GLU A 106 22.60 4.37 -6.72
CA GLU A 106 23.88 4.80 -6.20
C GLU A 106 24.33 3.93 -5.02
N PRO A 107 25.67 3.84 -4.77
CA PRO A 107 26.19 3.15 -3.61
C PRO A 107 25.67 3.74 -2.30
N ASP A 108 25.11 2.93 -1.42
CA ASP A 108 24.68 3.34 -0.09
C ASP A 108 25.84 3.24 0.92
N PRO A 109 26.44 4.37 1.35
CA PRO A 109 27.54 4.34 2.28
C PRO A 109 27.15 3.83 3.67
N SER A 110 25.87 3.90 4.02
CA SER A 110 25.36 3.39 5.30
C SER A 110 25.29 1.86 5.33
N TYR A 111 25.37 1.21 4.16
CA TYR A 111 25.30 -0.26 4.06
C TYR A 111 26.34 -0.81 3.07
N ASN A 112 27.62 -0.65 3.39
CA ASN A 112 28.75 -1.21 2.65
C ASN A 112 28.76 -0.86 1.14
N ASN A 113 28.29 0.32 0.77
CA ASN A 113 28.15 0.78 -0.61
C ASN A 113 27.27 -0.14 -1.49
N LEU A 114 26.26 -0.78 -0.89
CA LEU A 114 25.28 -1.59 -1.62
C LEU A 114 24.52 -0.71 -2.62
N VAL A 115 24.42 -1.18 -3.86
CA VAL A 115 23.52 -0.62 -4.89
C VAL A 115 22.28 -1.51 -4.95
N TYR A 116 21.20 -1.07 -4.32
CA TYR A 116 19.99 -1.88 -4.11
C TYR A 116 19.39 -2.42 -5.41
N ALA A 117 19.20 -1.57 -6.42
CA ALA A 117 18.60 -1.96 -7.68
C ALA A 117 19.47 -2.97 -8.47
N LYS A 118 20.81 -2.88 -8.34
CA LYS A 118 21.73 -3.81 -9.02
C LYS A 118 21.77 -5.17 -8.34
N THR A 119 21.94 -5.18 -7.02
CA THR A 119 22.20 -6.43 -6.27
C THR A 119 20.90 -7.17 -5.92
N LEU A 120 19.86 -6.40 -5.59
CA LEU A 120 18.60 -6.92 -5.07
C LEU A 120 17.40 -6.67 -6.00
N GLY A 121 17.61 -5.97 -7.12
CA GLY A 121 16.57 -5.64 -8.09
C GLY A 121 16.29 -6.74 -9.10
N VAL A 122 15.64 -6.34 -10.18
CA VAL A 122 15.32 -7.23 -11.32
C VAL A 122 16.62 -7.76 -11.93
N GLY A 123 16.76 -9.09 -12.00
CA GLY A 123 17.99 -9.74 -12.47
C GLY A 123 19.16 -9.71 -11.51
N GLY A 124 18.94 -9.30 -10.26
CA GLY A 124 19.96 -9.34 -9.21
C GLY A 124 20.21 -10.74 -8.65
N ASP A 125 21.09 -10.84 -7.66
CA ASP A 125 21.68 -12.10 -7.16
C ASP A 125 20.68 -13.07 -6.51
N PHE A 126 19.46 -12.60 -6.19
CA PHE A 126 18.47 -13.36 -5.42
C PHE A 126 17.35 -13.98 -6.26
N GLY A 127 17.33 -13.77 -7.59
CA GLY A 127 16.31 -14.30 -8.48
C GLY A 127 14.91 -13.68 -8.29
N ALA A 128 14.78 -12.66 -7.43
CA ALA A 128 13.56 -11.90 -7.16
C ALA A 128 13.93 -10.43 -6.96
N ASN A 129 13.02 -9.53 -7.33
CA ASN A 129 13.20 -8.10 -7.06
C ASN A 129 12.85 -7.79 -5.60
N LEU A 130 13.86 -7.57 -4.79
CA LEU A 130 13.78 -7.30 -3.36
C LEU A 130 14.31 -5.89 -3.01
N ALA A 131 14.64 -5.08 -4.02
CA ALA A 131 15.32 -3.79 -3.83
C ALA A 131 14.57 -2.87 -2.87
N TYR A 132 13.26 -2.71 -3.06
CA TYR A 132 12.45 -1.83 -2.23
C TYR A 132 12.35 -2.32 -0.78
N ILE A 133 11.96 -3.58 -0.60
CA ILE A 133 11.72 -4.10 0.75
C ILE A 133 13.00 -4.20 1.58
N PHE A 134 14.12 -4.54 0.95
CA PHE A 134 15.40 -4.58 1.65
C PHE A 134 15.90 -3.17 1.97
N LYS A 135 15.75 -2.20 1.07
CA LYS A 135 16.09 -0.81 1.40
C LYS A 135 15.26 -0.29 2.57
N ALA A 136 13.96 -0.56 2.59
CA ALA A 136 13.09 -0.21 3.70
C ALA A 136 13.56 -0.83 5.03
N ARG A 137 14.04 -2.08 5.01
CA ARG A 137 14.51 -2.79 6.21
C ARG A 137 15.94 -2.42 6.62
N LEU A 138 16.87 -2.42 5.66
CA LEU A 138 18.30 -2.29 5.95
C LEU A 138 18.71 -0.84 6.21
N GLN A 139 17.96 0.12 5.71
CA GLN A 139 18.21 1.55 5.92
C GLN A 139 17.16 2.15 6.86
N LEU A 140 15.93 2.26 6.42
CA LEU A 140 14.92 3.02 7.16
C LEU A 140 14.51 2.36 8.48
N LEU A 141 14.16 1.08 8.47
CA LEU A 141 13.76 0.37 9.69
C LEU A 141 14.90 0.31 10.70
N ARG A 142 16.12 -0.02 10.22
CA ARG A 142 17.32 -0.09 11.07
C ARG A 142 17.63 1.25 11.72
N ASP A 143 17.61 2.34 10.92
CA ASP A 143 18.10 3.65 11.37
C ASP A 143 17.04 4.37 12.23
N PHE A 144 15.77 4.24 11.92
CA PHE A 144 14.66 4.82 12.68
C PHE A 144 14.13 3.93 13.81
N GLY A 145 14.42 2.63 13.78
CA GLY A 145 14.00 1.69 14.82
C GLY A 145 12.49 1.43 14.87
N SER A 146 11.74 1.68 13.78
CA SER A 146 10.28 1.56 13.72
C SER A 146 9.79 0.11 13.65
N SER A 147 10.41 -0.81 14.41
CA SER A 147 10.03 -2.22 14.44
C SER A 147 8.82 -2.47 15.34
N VAL A 148 7.96 -3.39 14.92
CA VAL A 148 6.83 -3.84 15.74
C VAL A 148 7.36 -4.66 16.93
N SER A 149 6.77 -4.46 18.14
CA SER A 149 7.08 -5.31 19.27
C SER A 149 6.57 -6.74 19.06
N PRO A 150 7.25 -7.78 19.58
CA PRO A 150 6.78 -9.16 19.45
C PRO A 150 5.37 -9.37 20.01
N PHE A 151 5.00 -8.65 21.05
CA PHE A 151 3.66 -8.73 21.64
C PHE A 151 2.60 -8.16 20.70
N ASN A 152 2.84 -6.99 20.09
CA ASN A 152 1.92 -6.42 19.10
C ASN A 152 1.82 -7.29 17.83
N ALA A 153 2.93 -7.90 17.41
CA ALA A 153 2.92 -8.85 16.30
C ALA A 153 2.06 -10.08 16.59
N TRP A 154 2.14 -10.59 17.82
CA TRP A 154 1.29 -11.70 18.28
C TRP A 154 -0.19 -11.31 18.32
N LEU A 155 -0.53 -10.13 18.87
CA LEU A 155 -1.91 -9.63 18.87
C LEU A 155 -2.45 -9.45 17.44
N LEU A 156 -1.64 -8.97 16.51
CA LEU A 156 -2.01 -8.89 15.10
C LEU A 156 -2.28 -10.28 14.53
N ALA A 157 -1.41 -11.26 14.77
CA ALA A 157 -1.60 -12.63 14.30
C ALA A 157 -2.93 -13.23 14.80
N GLN A 158 -3.27 -13.01 16.09
CA GLN A 158 -4.57 -13.43 16.64
C GLN A 158 -5.74 -12.74 15.92
N GLY A 159 -5.63 -11.44 15.63
CA GLY A 159 -6.67 -10.71 14.90
C GLY A 159 -6.88 -11.23 13.48
N LEU A 160 -5.81 -11.64 12.80
CA LEU A 160 -5.87 -12.16 11.43
C LEU A 160 -6.65 -13.48 11.32
N GLU A 161 -6.66 -14.32 12.34
CA GLU A 161 -7.37 -15.61 12.34
C GLU A 161 -8.88 -15.45 12.06
N THR A 162 -9.47 -14.33 12.44
CA THR A 162 -10.91 -14.06 12.26
C THR A 162 -11.20 -12.99 11.23
N LEU A 163 -10.21 -12.56 10.45
CA LEU A 163 -10.36 -11.44 9.52
C LEU A 163 -11.50 -11.65 8.53
N ASN A 164 -11.57 -12.81 7.89
CA ASN A 164 -12.60 -13.15 6.92
C ASN A 164 -14.01 -13.05 7.53
N LEU A 165 -14.22 -13.66 8.69
CA LEU A 165 -15.52 -13.64 9.38
C LEU A 165 -15.95 -12.22 9.77
N ARG A 166 -15.01 -11.40 10.21
CA ARG A 166 -15.28 -10.01 10.58
C ARG A 166 -15.59 -9.16 9.35
N MET A 167 -14.80 -9.30 8.27
CA MET A 167 -15.01 -8.53 7.05
C MET A 167 -16.34 -8.89 6.37
N ASP A 168 -16.70 -10.16 6.30
CA ASP A 168 -18.01 -10.57 5.80
C ASP A 168 -19.16 -9.90 6.57
N ARG A 169 -19.05 -9.87 7.89
CA ARG A 169 -20.07 -9.24 8.73
C ARG A 169 -20.08 -7.72 8.57
N HIS A 170 -18.92 -7.08 8.47
CA HIS A 170 -18.83 -5.63 8.23
C HIS A 170 -19.46 -5.23 6.91
N LEU A 171 -19.18 -5.97 5.83
CA LEU A 171 -19.74 -5.71 4.51
C LEU A 171 -21.27 -5.84 4.51
N LEU A 172 -21.79 -6.95 5.04
CA LEU A 172 -23.24 -7.17 5.16
C LEU A 172 -23.93 -6.05 5.96
N ASN A 173 -23.36 -5.65 7.08
CA ASN A 173 -23.93 -4.60 7.92
C ASN A 173 -23.85 -3.22 7.24
N ALA A 174 -22.72 -2.91 6.59
CA ALA A 174 -22.54 -1.63 5.92
C ALA A 174 -23.52 -1.48 4.74
N GLN A 175 -23.68 -2.52 3.93
CA GLN A 175 -24.64 -2.53 2.83
C GLN A 175 -26.08 -2.37 3.34
N ALA A 176 -26.48 -3.15 4.33
CA ALA A 176 -27.82 -3.04 4.90
C ALA A 176 -28.10 -1.64 5.48
N LEU A 177 -27.09 -1.02 6.11
CA LEU A 177 -27.21 0.34 6.61
C LEU A 177 -27.32 1.37 5.48
N ALA A 178 -26.52 1.24 4.43
CA ALA A 178 -26.58 2.12 3.26
C ALA A 178 -27.94 2.07 2.59
N GLU A 179 -28.46 0.87 2.32
CA GLU A 179 -29.79 0.65 1.73
C GLU A 179 -30.94 1.16 2.62
N TRP A 180 -30.77 1.10 3.94
CA TRP A 180 -31.73 1.67 4.88
C TRP A 180 -31.68 3.20 4.87
N LEU A 181 -30.47 3.79 4.89
CA LEU A 181 -30.28 5.25 4.87
C LEU A 181 -30.85 5.88 3.60
N GLU A 182 -30.65 5.27 2.43
CA GLU A 182 -31.21 5.77 1.16
C GLU A 182 -32.74 5.94 1.18
N LYS A 183 -33.43 5.22 2.06
CA LYS A 183 -34.90 5.26 2.19
C LYS A 183 -35.39 6.28 3.22
N GLN A 184 -34.48 6.95 3.92
CA GLN A 184 -34.87 7.92 4.95
C GLN A 184 -35.09 9.30 4.33
N PRO A 185 -36.22 9.98 4.64
CA PRO A 185 -36.56 11.28 4.05
C PRO A 185 -35.59 12.39 4.45
N GLU A 186 -34.86 12.22 5.55
CA GLU A 186 -33.87 13.18 6.05
C GLU A 186 -32.49 13.03 5.38
N VAL A 187 -32.26 11.97 4.62
CA VAL A 187 -31.00 11.67 3.97
C VAL A 187 -31.06 12.09 2.50
N ALA A 188 -30.26 13.08 2.15
CA ALA A 188 -30.21 13.59 0.79
C ALA A 188 -29.37 12.72 -0.16
N HIS A 189 -28.36 12.01 0.37
CA HIS A 189 -27.42 11.25 -0.43
C HIS A 189 -26.67 10.23 0.45
N VAL A 190 -26.43 9.05 -0.09
CA VAL A 190 -25.56 8.01 0.47
C VAL A 190 -24.47 7.68 -0.55
N SER A 191 -23.21 7.65 -0.12
CA SER A 191 -22.10 7.13 -0.89
C SER A 191 -21.56 5.86 -0.24
N TYR A 192 -21.64 4.72 -0.99
CA TYR A 192 -21.25 3.39 -0.49
C TYR A 192 -20.66 2.56 -1.62
#